data_ab1d007edf72604d27f3bde3c3e0561d
#
_entry.id   ab1d007edf72604d27f3bde3c3e0561d
#
_cell.length_a   1.000
_cell.length_b   1.000
_cell.length_c   1.000
_cell.angle_alpha   90.00
_cell.angle_beta   90.00
_cell.angle_gamma   90.00
#
_symmetry.space_group_name_H-M   'P 1'
#
loop_
_entity.id
_entity.type
_entity.pdbx_description
1 polymer ?
#
loop_
_entity_poly.entity_id
_entity_poly.type
_entity_poly.pdbx_seq_one_letter_code
_entity_poly.pdbx_strand_id
1 'polypeptide(L)'
;MPSLDIIIAGAGMGGLTAALALQQAGHRVRLFERAQDLAPIGAAISIWPNGVKVLEQLGLGSAIAAVSGDMQTMSYRDHEGQLLTRFSLLPLYEAVGRPARPIARAHLQRLLLEAVGAEHVTLGVGCEGFEQDTAGVTVLLGDGRRERADLLIAADGTHSRLRERVVGQAITREYCGYVNWNGRVKIAPDLAEAQDWAQFVGAHQRVSLMPMGGDEFYFFFDVPLPKGTPNDRSRYRAELAEHFAGWAPPVQRLIERLDPQGVARVEIHDTRPLPTLVQGRVALLGDSAHAMAPDLGQGGCQAMEDAWVLARCLDAEQDPLAALQAYQAARLERVAGIVERARKRCEITHGHEPLATQAWYAELARETGETVIAGLRKTAEGGPL
;
A
#
# COMPACT_ATOMS: atom_id res chain seq x y z
N MET A 1 28.85 10.61 2.82
CA MET A 1 29.25 9.85 1.59
C MET A 1 29.33 10.79 0.40
N PRO A 2 30.16 10.56 -0.64
CA PRO A 2 30.07 11.28 -1.90
C PRO A 2 28.70 11.04 -2.57
N SER A 3 28.27 11.99 -3.42
CA SER A 3 27.02 11.84 -4.16
C SER A 3 27.09 10.63 -5.09
N LEU A 4 26.13 9.71 -4.95
CA LEU A 4 25.99 8.53 -5.79
C LEU A 4 25.04 8.81 -6.95
N ASP A 5 25.25 8.10 -8.06
CA ASP A 5 24.31 7.99 -9.18
C ASP A 5 23.41 6.76 -8.96
N ILE A 6 22.12 6.98 -8.72
CA ILE A 6 21.18 5.94 -8.35
C ILE A 6 20.07 5.84 -9.39
N ILE A 7 19.87 4.65 -9.95
CA ILE A 7 18.70 4.36 -10.79
C ILE A 7 17.61 3.72 -9.92
N ILE A 8 16.38 4.19 -10.11
CA ILE A 8 15.19 3.60 -9.50
C ILE A 8 14.31 3.02 -10.61
N ALA A 9 14.00 1.74 -10.51
CA ALA A 9 13.06 1.06 -11.38
C ALA A 9 11.64 1.21 -10.82
N GLY A 10 10.79 1.97 -11.51
CA GLY A 10 9.39 2.23 -11.14
C GLY A 10 9.16 3.58 -10.46
N ALA A 11 8.19 4.33 -10.98
CA ALA A 11 7.73 5.62 -10.45
C ALA A 11 6.37 5.50 -9.71
N GLY A 12 6.12 4.37 -9.07
CA GLY A 12 5.05 4.21 -8.10
C GLY A 12 5.34 4.97 -6.80
N MET A 13 4.42 4.92 -5.83
CA MET A 13 4.56 5.64 -4.56
C MET A 13 5.88 5.32 -3.83
N GLY A 14 6.29 4.06 -3.80
CA GLY A 14 7.56 3.66 -3.17
C GLY A 14 8.78 4.24 -3.90
N GLY A 15 8.81 4.12 -5.24
CA GLY A 15 9.91 4.64 -6.05
C GLY A 15 10.04 6.17 -5.98
N LEU A 16 8.92 6.90 -6.07
CA LEU A 16 8.91 8.35 -5.92
C LEU A 16 9.31 8.79 -4.50
N THR A 17 8.85 8.08 -3.46
CA THR A 17 9.27 8.37 -2.08
C THR A 17 10.78 8.13 -1.91
N ALA A 18 11.31 7.05 -2.47
CA ALA A 18 12.74 6.76 -2.44
C ALA A 18 13.54 7.82 -3.20
N ALA A 19 13.06 8.24 -4.37
CA ALA A 19 13.71 9.30 -5.14
C ALA A 19 13.82 10.60 -4.33
N LEU A 20 12.70 11.04 -3.73
CA LEU A 20 12.69 12.25 -2.91
C LEU A 20 13.64 12.14 -1.70
N ALA A 21 13.60 11.02 -0.98
CA ALA A 21 14.47 10.80 0.17
C ALA A 21 15.96 10.80 -0.22
N LEU A 22 16.31 10.16 -1.34
CA LEU A 22 17.67 10.07 -1.82
C LEU A 22 18.18 11.40 -2.41
N GLN A 23 17.32 12.18 -3.08
CA GLN A 23 17.66 13.52 -3.53
C GLN A 23 17.95 14.46 -2.35
N GLN A 24 17.13 14.39 -1.28
CA GLN A 24 17.34 15.17 -0.05
C GLN A 24 18.61 14.76 0.69
N ALA A 25 19.05 13.50 0.56
CA ALA A 25 20.34 13.01 1.03
C ALA A 25 21.53 13.40 0.13
N GLY A 26 21.28 14.14 -0.98
CA GLY A 26 22.33 14.67 -1.86
C GLY A 26 22.78 13.74 -2.99
N HIS A 27 22.02 12.67 -3.27
CA HIS A 27 22.31 11.75 -4.37
C HIS A 27 21.67 12.20 -5.69
N ARG A 28 22.26 11.81 -6.81
CA ARG A 28 21.69 11.98 -8.14
C ARG A 28 20.78 10.79 -8.44
N VAL A 29 19.51 11.05 -8.76
CA VAL A 29 18.50 10.00 -8.96
C VAL A 29 17.89 10.08 -10.34
N ARG A 30 17.73 8.93 -11.00
CA ARG A 30 17.04 8.77 -12.29
C ARG A 30 16.03 7.65 -12.15
N LEU A 31 14.76 7.92 -12.50
CA LEU A 31 13.69 6.93 -12.46
C LEU A 31 13.32 6.49 -13.88
N PHE A 32 13.03 5.19 -14.02
CA PHE A 32 12.49 4.61 -15.25
C PHE A 32 11.18 3.91 -14.92
N GLU A 33 10.10 4.32 -15.60
CA GLU A 33 8.75 3.80 -15.42
C GLU A 33 8.23 3.23 -16.74
N ARG A 34 7.73 1.98 -16.71
CA ARG A 34 7.22 1.30 -17.90
C ARG A 34 5.91 1.87 -18.44
N ALA A 35 5.11 2.47 -17.57
CA ALA A 35 3.86 3.11 -17.96
C ALA A 35 4.14 4.39 -18.75
N GLN A 36 3.31 4.65 -19.75
CA GLN A 36 3.41 5.88 -20.56
C GLN A 36 2.88 7.09 -19.79
N ASP A 37 1.96 6.86 -18.86
CA ASP A 37 1.36 7.86 -18.00
C ASP A 37 1.36 7.36 -16.55
N LEU A 38 1.54 8.26 -15.61
CA LEU A 38 1.42 7.98 -14.19
C LEU A 38 -0.04 8.01 -13.75
N ALA A 39 -0.88 7.18 -14.38
CA ALA A 39 -2.25 6.99 -13.94
C ALA A 39 -2.28 6.02 -12.75
N PRO A 40 -2.74 6.44 -11.56
CA PRO A 40 -2.74 5.60 -10.38
C PRO A 40 -3.73 4.44 -10.52
N ILE A 41 -3.26 3.23 -10.23
CA ILE A 41 -4.13 2.05 -10.10
C ILE A 41 -4.75 2.07 -8.71
N GLY A 42 -6.07 1.93 -8.63
CA GLY A 42 -6.83 1.99 -7.39
C GLY A 42 -7.22 3.41 -6.97
N ALA A 43 -8.30 3.51 -6.21
CA ALA A 43 -8.95 4.79 -5.92
C ALA A 43 -8.23 5.59 -4.83
N ALA A 44 -7.85 4.92 -3.73
CA ALA A 44 -7.25 5.58 -2.57
C ALA A 44 -6.27 4.70 -1.82
N ILE A 45 -5.63 5.29 -0.82
CA ILE A 45 -4.74 4.64 0.12
C ILE A 45 -4.95 5.26 1.52
N SER A 46 -4.96 4.44 2.55
CA SER A 46 -4.85 4.91 3.92
C SER A 46 -3.37 5.05 4.29
N ILE A 47 -2.92 6.27 4.50
CA ILE A 47 -1.57 6.50 5.03
C ILE A 47 -1.69 6.49 6.55
N TRP A 48 -1.21 5.42 7.17
CA TRP A 48 -1.18 5.29 8.63
C TRP A 48 -0.07 6.16 9.24
N PRO A 49 -0.08 6.40 10.57
CA PRO A 49 0.87 7.31 11.24
C PRO A 49 2.34 7.08 10.88
N ASN A 50 2.78 5.83 10.72
CA ASN A 50 4.15 5.50 10.31
C ASN A 50 4.49 6.05 8.90
N GLY A 51 3.59 5.93 7.94
CA GLY A 51 3.77 6.54 6.61
C GLY A 51 3.67 8.08 6.65
N VAL A 52 2.74 8.63 7.47
CA VAL A 52 2.59 10.09 7.63
C VAL A 52 3.89 10.71 8.16
N LYS A 53 4.51 10.11 9.18
CA LYS A 53 5.78 10.59 9.73
C LYS A 53 6.88 10.67 8.67
N VAL A 54 7.01 9.66 7.81
CA VAL A 54 7.99 9.67 6.71
C VAL A 54 7.71 10.82 5.75
N LEU A 55 6.47 10.99 5.31
CA LEU A 55 6.12 12.06 4.37
C LEU A 55 6.28 13.46 4.96
N GLU A 56 6.07 13.62 6.27
CA GLU A 56 6.38 14.87 6.98
C GLU A 56 7.88 15.16 7.00
N GLN A 57 8.72 14.15 7.28
CA GLN A 57 10.18 14.31 7.23
C GLN A 57 10.66 14.69 5.82
N LEU A 58 9.96 14.25 4.79
CA LEU A 58 10.23 14.62 3.40
C LEU A 58 9.62 15.96 2.97
N GLY A 59 9.04 16.72 3.91
CA GLY A 59 8.47 18.05 3.66
C GLY A 59 7.08 18.07 3.05
N LEU A 60 6.39 16.93 2.97
CA LEU A 60 5.05 16.82 2.35
C LEU A 60 3.88 16.90 3.34
N GLY A 61 4.14 17.06 4.63
CA GLY A 61 3.13 16.98 5.68
C GLY A 61 1.94 17.91 5.46
N SER A 62 2.18 19.21 5.23
CA SER A 62 1.11 20.20 5.00
C SER A 62 0.34 19.94 3.72
N ALA A 63 1.03 19.57 2.63
CA ALA A 63 0.39 19.29 1.34
C ALA A 63 -0.53 18.06 1.42
N ILE A 64 -0.11 17.01 2.13
CA ILE A 64 -0.91 15.81 2.35
C ILE A 64 -2.10 16.11 3.26
N ALA A 65 -1.90 16.86 4.35
CA ALA A 65 -2.98 17.23 5.26
C ALA A 65 -4.10 18.02 4.54
N ALA A 66 -3.74 18.86 3.58
CA ALA A 66 -4.70 19.68 2.83
C ALA A 66 -5.64 18.88 1.90
N VAL A 67 -5.23 17.67 1.47
CA VAL A 67 -5.97 16.86 0.48
C VAL A 67 -6.37 15.48 1.00
N SER A 68 -6.09 15.16 2.26
CA SER A 68 -6.48 13.91 2.91
C SER A 68 -7.78 14.02 3.69
N GLY A 69 -8.39 12.88 3.99
CA GLY A 69 -9.56 12.79 4.86
C GLY A 69 -9.21 12.88 6.34
N ASP A 70 -10.25 13.14 7.13
CA ASP A 70 -10.21 13.13 8.58
C ASP A 70 -10.98 11.92 9.09
N MET A 71 -10.27 10.92 9.56
CA MET A 71 -10.80 9.66 10.04
C MET A 71 -10.63 9.60 11.56
N GLN A 72 -11.70 9.81 12.31
CA GLN A 72 -11.66 9.93 13.78
C GLN A 72 -12.23 8.73 14.50
N THR A 73 -13.13 7.99 13.86
CA THR A 73 -13.76 6.79 14.42
C THR A 73 -13.66 5.62 13.47
N MET A 74 -13.77 4.42 14.01
CA MET A 74 -13.93 3.19 13.26
C MET A 74 -15.14 2.44 13.80
N SER A 75 -15.98 1.92 12.92
CA SER A 75 -17.11 1.10 13.28
C SER A 75 -17.18 -0.19 12.47
N TYR A 76 -17.65 -1.23 13.13
CA TYR A 76 -18.03 -2.49 12.49
C TYR A 76 -19.51 -2.73 12.69
N ARG A 77 -20.16 -3.16 11.64
CA ARG A 77 -21.57 -3.55 11.60
C ARG A 77 -21.67 -4.94 10.99
N ASP A 78 -22.70 -5.68 11.37
CA ASP A 78 -23.03 -6.91 10.65
C ASP A 78 -23.67 -6.60 9.29
N HIS A 79 -23.97 -7.64 8.53
CA HIS A 79 -24.59 -7.51 7.20
C HIS A 79 -26.00 -6.91 7.23
N GLU A 80 -26.72 -6.99 8.36
CA GLU A 80 -28.04 -6.37 8.56
C GLU A 80 -27.92 -4.88 8.97
N GLY A 81 -26.70 -4.42 9.29
CA GLY A 81 -26.39 -3.04 9.68
C GLY A 81 -26.43 -2.82 11.20
N GLN A 82 -26.61 -3.88 12.00
CA GLN A 82 -26.53 -3.78 13.43
C GLN A 82 -25.11 -3.43 13.86
N LEU A 83 -24.95 -2.45 14.72
CA LEU A 83 -23.66 -2.04 15.23
C LEU A 83 -23.06 -3.13 16.12
N LEU A 84 -21.90 -3.64 15.74
CA LEU A 84 -21.09 -4.57 16.53
C LEU A 84 -20.18 -3.82 17.49
N THR A 85 -19.42 -2.85 16.97
CA THR A 85 -18.56 -1.98 17.77
C THR A 85 -18.34 -0.65 17.07
N ARG A 86 -18.08 0.39 17.87
CA ARG A 86 -17.59 1.71 17.39
C ARG A 86 -16.66 2.30 18.43
N PHE A 87 -15.52 2.78 18.00
CA PHE A 87 -14.52 3.37 18.89
C PHE A 87 -13.79 4.54 18.22
N SER A 88 -13.19 5.39 19.06
CA SER A 88 -12.38 6.52 18.61
C SER A 88 -10.97 6.07 18.24
N LEU A 89 -10.43 6.62 17.16
CA LEU A 89 -9.03 6.49 16.75
C LEU A 89 -8.13 7.56 17.39
N LEU A 90 -8.69 8.57 18.06
CA LEU A 90 -7.93 9.65 18.68
C LEU A 90 -6.90 9.16 19.70
N PRO A 91 -7.18 8.14 20.57
CA PRO A 91 -6.17 7.61 21.48
C PRO A 91 -4.95 7.00 20.75
N LEU A 92 -5.16 6.39 19.57
CA LEU A 92 -4.05 5.95 18.73
C LEU A 92 -3.22 7.15 18.26
N TYR A 93 -3.89 8.18 17.73
CA TYR A 93 -3.23 9.35 17.18
C TYR A 93 -2.45 10.16 18.22
N GLU A 94 -2.99 10.25 19.43
CA GLU A 94 -2.31 10.85 20.58
C GLU A 94 -1.06 10.05 20.96
N ALA A 95 -1.18 8.71 21.05
CA ALA A 95 -0.07 7.85 21.44
C ALA A 95 1.10 7.88 20.44
N VAL A 96 0.78 7.89 19.13
CA VAL A 96 1.81 7.87 18.07
C VAL A 96 2.18 9.26 17.54
N GLY A 97 1.48 10.31 18.01
CA GLY A 97 1.74 11.71 17.69
C GLY A 97 1.28 12.19 16.32
N ARG A 98 0.62 11.35 15.51
CA ARG A 98 0.12 11.71 14.16
C ARG A 98 -1.17 10.98 13.83
N PRO A 99 -2.13 11.64 13.13
CA PRO A 99 -3.33 10.99 12.60
C PRO A 99 -3.00 10.17 11.34
N ALA A 100 -3.87 9.21 11.03
CA ALA A 100 -3.91 8.60 9.71
C ALA A 100 -4.43 9.61 8.68
N ARG A 101 -4.00 9.48 7.42
CA ARG A 101 -4.31 10.37 6.31
C ARG A 101 -4.80 9.59 5.09
N PRO A 102 -6.08 9.16 5.05
CA PRO A 102 -6.64 8.56 3.85
C PRO A 102 -6.68 9.58 2.70
N ILE A 103 -6.13 9.19 1.55
CA ILE A 103 -5.91 10.10 0.42
C ILE A 103 -6.14 9.38 -0.92
N ALA A 104 -6.63 10.11 -1.92
CA ALA A 104 -6.67 9.58 -3.29
C ALA A 104 -5.25 9.26 -3.78
N ARG A 105 -5.04 8.07 -4.34
CA ARG A 105 -3.72 7.68 -4.88
C ARG A 105 -3.18 8.68 -5.89
N ALA A 106 -4.06 9.25 -6.72
CA ALA A 106 -3.70 10.27 -7.69
C ALA A 106 -3.10 11.53 -7.04
N HIS A 107 -3.68 11.97 -5.92
CA HIS A 107 -3.17 13.15 -5.22
C HIS A 107 -1.80 12.89 -4.60
N LEU A 108 -1.64 11.75 -3.92
CA LEU A 108 -0.34 11.39 -3.33
C LEU A 108 0.75 11.26 -4.40
N GLN A 109 0.45 10.56 -5.49
CA GLN A 109 1.41 10.35 -6.58
C GLN A 109 1.82 11.69 -7.24
N ARG A 110 0.84 12.59 -7.46
CA ARG A 110 1.11 13.93 -7.99
C ARG A 110 2.00 14.74 -7.04
N LEU A 111 1.71 14.77 -5.75
CA LEU A 111 2.51 15.48 -4.76
C LEU A 111 3.96 14.96 -4.71
N LEU A 112 4.12 13.64 -4.75
CA LEU A 112 5.46 13.02 -4.79
C LEU A 112 6.19 13.34 -6.10
N LEU A 113 5.52 13.28 -7.25
CA LEU A 113 6.12 13.60 -8.55
C LEU A 113 6.53 15.09 -8.64
N GLU A 114 5.68 16.00 -8.16
CA GLU A 114 5.98 17.42 -8.10
C GLU A 114 7.21 17.69 -7.20
N ALA A 115 7.34 16.99 -6.08
CA ALA A 115 8.47 17.14 -5.18
C ALA A 115 9.78 16.54 -5.73
N VAL A 116 9.71 15.44 -6.47
CA VAL A 116 10.86 14.80 -7.13
C VAL A 116 11.33 15.59 -8.34
N GLY A 117 10.41 16.20 -9.09
CA GLY A 117 10.65 16.81 -10.40
C GLY A 117 10.44 15.82 -11.55
N ALA A 118 9.56 16.17 -12.49
CA ALA A 118 9.22 15.31 -13.63
C ALA A 118 10.41 15.03 -14.54
N GLU A 119 11.41 15.91 -14.59
CA GLU A 119 12.65 15.78 -15.35
C GLU A 119 13.53 14.60 -14.90
N HIS A 120 13.33 14.09 -13.70
CA HIS A 120 14.02 12.92 -13.17
C HIS A 120 13.33 11.59 -13.52
N VAL A 121 12.15 11.64 -14.16
CA VAL A 121 11.32 10.46 -14.47
C VAL A 121 11.23 10.24 -15.98
N THR A 122 11.72 9.10 -16.46
CA THR A 122 11.55 8.64 -17.84
C THR A 122 10.38 7.67 -17.90
N LEU A 123 9.29 8.08 -18.54
CA LEU A 123 8.08 7.26 -18.75
C LEU A 123 8.19 6.40 -20.02
N GLY A 124 7.40 5.33 -20.09
CA GLY A 124 7.32 4.42 -21.25
C GLY A 124 8.50 3.46 -21.38
N VAL A 125 9.41 3.43 -20.39
CA VAL A 125 10.62 2.59 -20.41
C VAL A 125 10.78 1.88 -19.07
N GLY A 126 10.59 0.56 -19.07
CA GLY A 126 10.80 -0.28 -17.87
C GLY A 126 12.23 -0.80 -17.76
N CYS A 127 12.63 -1.14 -16.55
CA CYS A 127 13.86 -1.91 -16.31
C CYS A 127 13.55 -3.41 -16.50
N GLU A 128 14.30 -4.06 -17.39
CA GLU A 128 14.11 -5.47 -17.75
C GLU A 128 15.09 -6.40 -17.04
N GLY A 129 16.21 -5.86 -16.56
CA GLY A 129 17.26 -6.61 -15.90
C GLY A 129 18.45 -5.75 -15.51
N PHE A 130 19.46 -6.37 -14.95
CA PHE A 130 20.71 -5.69 -14.59
C PHE A 130 21.91 -6.62 -14.67
N GLU A 131 23.08 -6.04 -14.82
CA GLU A 131 24.39 -6.66 -14.63
C GLU A 131 25.17 -5.80 -13.63
N GLN A 132 26.04 -6.41 -12.83
CA GLN A 132 26.83 -5.64 -11.87
C GLN A 132 28.26 -6.14 -11.79
N ASP A 133 29.17 -5.23 -11.45
CA ASP A 133 30.58 -5.52 -11.19
C ASP A 133 31.06 -4.78 -9.92
N THR A 134 32.34 -4.78 -9.67
CA THR A 134 32.91 -4.11 -8.48
C THR A 134 32.70 -2.58 -8.49
N ALA A 135 32.55 -1.95 -9.67
CA ALA A 135 32.48 -0.50 -9.83
C ALA A 135 31.05 0.03 -9.92
N GLY A 136 30.02 -0.79 -10.21
CA GLY A 136 28.64 -0.32 -10.33
C GLY A 136 27.67 -1.36 -10.85
N VAL A 137 26.48 -0.90 -11.22
CA VAL A 137 25.41 -1.68 -11.84
C VAL A 137 25.06 -1.11 -13.21
N THR A 138 24.85 -1.98 -14.20
CA THR A 138 24.34 -1.63 -15.53
C THR A 138 22.90 -2.11 -15.63
N VAL A 139 21.95 -1.20 -15.77
CA VAL A 139 20.52 -1.47 -15.90
C VAL A 139 20.18 -1.68 -17.36
N LEU A 140 19.46 -2.73 -17.67
CA LEU A 140 18.97 -3.07 -19.00
C LEU A 140 17.55 -2.54 -19.14
N LEU A 141 17.35 -1.59 -20.05
CA LEU A 141 16.06 -0.95 -20.29
C LEU A 141 15.28 -1.62 -21.41
N GLY A 142 13.95 -1.55 -21.35
CA GLY A 142 13.05 -2.17 -22.33
C GLY A 142 13.13 -1.61 -23.76
N ASP A 143 13.75 -0.47 -23.95
CA ASP A 143 14.05 0.11 -25.28
C ASP A 143 15.44 -0.27 -25.83
N GLY A 144 16.15 -1.16 -25.13
CA GLY A 144 17.48 -1.64 -25.50
C GLY A 144 18.64 -0.80 -24.99
N ARG A 145 18.40 0.34 -24.37
CA ARG A 145 19.45 1.15 -23.72
C ARG A 145 20.04 0.41 -22.52
N ARG A 146 21.28 0.71 -22.23
CA ARG A 146 22.04 0.23 -21.08
C ARG A 146 22.51 1.44 -20.28
N GLU A 147 22.05 1.57 -19.05
CA GLU A 147 22.35 2.71 -18.20
C GLU A 147 23.23 2.28 -17.02
N ARG A 148 24.32 3.01 -16.80
CA ARG A 148 25.25 2.75 -15.69
C ARG A 148 24.88 3.60 -14.48
N ALA A 149 25.01 3.01 -13.29
CA ALA A 149 24.80 3.68 -12.02
C ALA A 149 25.68 3.04 -10.90
N ASP A 150 25.76 3.71 -9.76
CA ASP A 150 26.39 3.15 -8.57
C ASP A 150 25.49 2.12 -7.89
N LEU A 151 24.18 2.39 -7.84
CA LEU A 151 23.16 1.54 -7.24
C LEU A 151 21.89 1.46 -8.11
N LEU A 152 21.17 0.34 -7.99
CA LEU A 152 19.83 0.15 -8.54
C LEU A 152 18.84 -0.13 -7.40
N ILE A 153 17.76 0.65 -7.34
CA ILE A 153 16.64 0.42 -6.44
C ILE A 153 15.48 -0.13 -7.25
N ALA A 154 15.15 -1.39 -7.04
CA ALA A 154 14.05 -2.05 -7.70
C ALA A 154 12.74 -1.79 -6.94
N ALA A 155 12.00 -0.79 -7.39
CA ALA A 155 10.67 -0.39 -6.91
C ALA A 155 9.58 -0.62 -7.98
N ASP A 156 9.76 -1.65 -8.81
CA ASP A 156 8.97 -1.99 -10.00
C ASP A 156 7.65 -2.74 -9.68
N GLY A 157 7.30 -2.77 -8.39
CA GLY A 157 5.99 -3.12 -7.88
C GLY A 157 5.70 -4.62 -7.80
N THR A 158 4.43 -4.94 -7.62
CA THR A 158 3.98 -6.31 -7.37
C THR A 158 4.30 -7.29 -8.52
N HIS A 159 4.45 -6.78 -9.77
CA HIS A 159 4.88 -7.54 -10.95
C HIS A 159 6.35 -7.35 -11.28
N SER A 160 7.19 -7.21 -10.25
CA SER A 160 8.63 -6.97 -10.42
C SER A 160 9.29 -7.99 -11.32
N ARG A 161 10.06 -7.50 -12.28
CA ARG A 161 10.94 -8.30 -13.15
C ARG A 161 12.33 -8.50 -12.55
N LEU A 162 12.68 -7.68 -11.57
CA LEU A 162 14.01 -7.66 -10.94
C LEU A 162 14.07 -8.53 -9.69
N ARG A 163 12.92 -8.78 -9.04
CA ARG A 163 12.81 -9.52 -7.76
C ARG A 163 13.50 -10.88 -7.79
N GLU A 164 13.15 -11.74 -8.75
CA GLU A 164 13.69 -13.09 -8.84
C GLU A 164 15.21 -13.12 -9.04
N ARG A 165 15.71 -12.11 -9.77
CA ARG A 165 17.14 -11.96 -9.98
C ARG A 165 17.89 -11.57 -8.71
N VAL A 166 17.30 -10.66 -7.90
CA VAL A 166 17.87 -10.26 -6.61
C VAL A 166 17.82 -11.42 -5.61
N VAL A 167 16.71 -12.17 -5.57
CA VAL A 167 16.51 -13.27 -4.64
C VAL A 167 17.28 -14.54 -5.08
N GLY A 168 17.56 -14.69 -6.37
CA GLY A 168 18.25 -15.84 -6.93
C GLY A 168 17.38 -17.08 -7.11
N GLN A 169 16.07 -16.96 -6.98
CA GLN A 169 15.09 -18.03 -7.18
C GLN A 169 13.74 -17.48 -7.66
N ALA A 170 12.90 -18.36 -8.23
CA ALA A 170 11.54 -18.03 -8.64
C ALA A 170 10.68 -17.65 -7.42
N ILE A 171 9.88 -16.60 -7.59
CA ILE A 171 8.98 -16.09 -6.56
C ILE A 171 7.54 -16.13 -7.07
N THR A 172 6.72 -16.95 -6.43
CA THR A 172 5.31 -17.09 -6.78
C THR A 172 4.48 -16.01 -6.09
N ARG A 173 3.61 -15.36 -6.86
CA ARG A 173 2.53 -14.54 -6.32
C ARG A 173 1.34 -15.46 -6.03
N GLU A 174 0.92 -15.51 -4.78
CA GLU A 174 -0.18 -16.34 -4.33
C GLU A 174 -1.49 -15.56 -4.38
N TYR A 175 -2.55 -16.16 -4.91
CA TYR A 175 -3.88 -15.59 -4.88
C TYR A 175 -4.45 -15.71 -3.47
N CYS A 176 -4.93 -14.59 -2.93
CA CYS A 176 -5.46 -14.51 -1.56
C CYS A 176 -6.92 -14.95 -1.43
N GLY A 177 -7.50 -15.57 -2.45
CA GLY A 177 -8.84 -16.16 -2.40
C GLY A 177 -10.01 -15.18 -2.53
N TYR A 178 -9.76 -13.90 -2.76
CA TYR A 178 -10.83 -12.91 -2.91
C TYR A 178 -10.53 -11.84 -3.94
N VAL A 179 -11.59 -11.18 -4.38
CA VAL A 179 -11.59 -10.05 -5.30
C VAL A 179 -12.04 -8.81 -4.56
N ASN A 180 -11.38 -7.70 -4.85
CA ASN A 180 -11.70 -6.39 -4.30
C ASN A 180 -12.23 -5.47 -5.41
N TRP A 181 -13.43 -4.92 -5.24
CA TRP A 181 -13.94 -3.79 -6.03
C TRP A 181 -13.77 -2.53 -5.21
N ASN A 182 -13.10 -1.53 -5.74
CA ASN A 182 -12.85 -0.30 -5.01
C ASN A 182 -13.06 0.94 -5.89
N GLY A 183 -13.47 2.01 -5.24
CA GLY A 183 -13.79 3.27 -5.91
C GLY A 183 -14.00 4.41 -4.92
N ARG A 184 -14.61 5.48 -5.41
CA ARG A 184 -14.92 6.67 -4.61
C ARG A 184 -16.40 7.01 -4.76
N VAL A 185 -16.98 7.55 -3.69
CA VAL A 185 -18.35 8.03 -3.67
C VAL A 185 -18.42 9.29 -2.79
N LYS A 186 -19.30 10.22 -3.11
CA LYS A 186 -19.53 11.41 -2.27
C LYS A 186 -20.02 11.02 -0.89
N ILE A 187 -19.53 11.71 0.13
CA ILE A 187 -20.01 11.57 1.50
C ILE A 187 -21.50 11.89 1.54
N ALA A 188 -22.26 11.01 2.14
CA ALA A 188 -23.70 11.18 2.34
C ALA A 188 -24.12 10.50 3.66
N PRO A 189 -24.99 11.14 4.47
CA PRO A 189 -25.38 10.63 5.79
C PRO A 189 -26.08 9.27 5.77
N ASP A 190 -26.65 8.89 4.62
CA ASP A 190 -27.32 7.61 4.43
C ASP A 190 -26.36 6.48 4.01
N LEU A 191 -25.05 6.77 3.85
CA LEU A 191 -23.99 5.80 3.66
C LEU A 191 -23.24 5.55 4.98
N ALA A 192 -22.67 6.61 5.56
CA ALA A 192 -21.95 6.58 6.83
C ALA A 192 -21.78 8.01 7.38
N GLU A 193 -21.35 8.14 8.64
CA GLU A 193 -20.92 9.42 9.19
C GLU A 193 -19.60 9.86 8.55
N ALA A 194 -19.43 11.17 8.33
CA ALA A 194 -18.36 11.75 7.52
C ALA A 194 -16.94 11.47 8.04
N GLN A 195 -16.77 11.21 9.34
CA GLN A 195 -15.47 10.95 9.97
C GLN A 195 -15.34 9.52 10.48
N ASP A 196 -16.31 8.63 10.14
CA ASP A 196 -16.32 7.24 10.56
C ASP A 196 -15.81 6.32 9.44
N TRP A 197 -14.83 5.52 9.74
CA TRP A 197 -14.49 4.39 8.90
C TRP A 197 -15.47 3.26 9.17
N ALA A 198 -16.57 3.23 8.44
CA ALA A 198 -17.61 2.24 8.58
C ALA A 198 -17.29 0.97 7.80
N GLN A 199 -17.38 -0.18 8.46
CA GLN A 199 -17.19 -1.50 7.86
C GLN A 199 -18.42 -2.37 8.13
N PHE A 200 -18.91 -3.03 7.09
CA PHE A 200 -19.96 -4.03 7.16
C PHE A 200 -19.36 -5.40 6.89
N VAL A 201 -19.62 -6.37 7.75
CA VAL A 201 -19.02 -7.71 7.68
C VAL A 201 -20.08 -8.79 7.81
N GLY A 202 -19.92 -9.87 7.06
CA GLY A 202 -20.83 -11.01 7.11
C GLY A 202 -20.58 -11.98 5.96
N ALA A 203 -20.92 -13.25 6.11
CA ALA A 203 -20.80 -14.27 5.07
C ALA A 203 -19.42 -14.31 4.38
N HIS A 204 -18.32 -14.05 5.13
CA HIS A 204 -16.95 -13.95 4.65
C HIS A 204 -16.67 -12.78 3.68
N GLN A 205 -17.61 -11.85 3.59
CA GLN A 205 -17.56 -10.64 2.75
C GLN A 205 -17.38 -9.40 3.62
N ARG A 206 -16.90 -8.33 3.01
CA ARG A 206 -16.71 -7.04 3.68
C ARG A 206 -17.05 -5.89 2.73
N VAL A 207 -17.74 -4.89 3.26
CA VAL A 207 -17.91 -3.59 2.61
C VAL A 207 -17.30 -2.53 3.51
N SER A 208 -16.61 -1.58 2.95
CA SER A 208 -15.94 -0.52 3.70
C SER A 208 -16.19 0.84 3.07
N LEU A 209 -16.41 1.83 3.93
CA LEU A 209 -16.54 3.26 3.60
C LEU A 209 -15.55 4.01 4.50
N MET A 210 -14.46 4.49 3.92
CA MET A 210 -13.40 5.21 4.62
C MET A 210 -13.39 6.68 4.20
N PRO A 211 -13.50 7.64 5.14
CA PRO A 211 -13.39 9.07 4.82
C PRO A 211 -12.07 9.39 4.12
N MET A 212 -12.13 10.14 3.03
CA MET A 212 -10.96 10.65 2.33
C MET A 212 -11.15 12.13 1.95
N GLY A 213 -10.10 12.78 1.48
CA GLY A 213 -10.20 14.18 1.07
C GLY A 213 -11.18 14.42 -0.08
N GLY A 214 -11.67 15.66 -0.21
CA GLY A 214 -12.59 16.06 -1.27
C GLY A 214 -14.06 15.69 -1.04
N ASP A 215 -14.49 15.56 0.22
CA ASP A 215 -15.84 15.14 0.62
C ASP A 215 -16.25 13.81 -0.02
N GLU A 216 -15.32 12.86 -0.04
CA GLU A 216 -15.54 11.54 -0.58
C GLU A 216 -15.24 10.44 0.45
N PHE A 217 -15.95 9.32 0.32
CA PHE A 217 -15.52 8.04 0.86
C PHE A 217 -14.72 7.28 -0.20
N TYR A 218 -13.62 6.70 0.22
CA TYR A 218 -13.05 5.53 -0.43
C TYR A 218 -13.87 4.32 0.00
N PHE A 219 -14.41 3.58 -0.95
CA PHE A 219 -15.12 2.35 -0.66
C PHE A 219 -14.41 1.15 -1.26
N PHE A 220 -14.63 0.01 -0.64
CA PHE A 220 -14.31 -1.27 -1.25
C PHE A 220 -15.29 -2.36 -0.84
N PHE A 221 -15.46 -3.33 -1.73
CA PHE A 221 -16.18 -4.57 -1.52
C PHE A 221 -15.19 -5.71 -1.68
N ASP A 222 -15.10 -6.58 -0.69
CA ASP A 222 -14.29 -7.79 -0.72
C ASP A 222 -15.19 -9.01 -0.79
N VAL A 223 -15.01 -9.82 -1.83
CA VAL A 223 -15.81 -11.02 -2.07
C VAL A 223 -14.88 -12.21 -2.32
N PRO A 224 -14.96 -13.28 -1.53
CA PRO A 224 -14.29 -14.55 -1.84
C PRO A 224 -14.79 -15.11 -3.17
N LEU A 225 -13.90 -15.23 -4.14
CA LEU A 225 -14.19 -15.75 -5.47
C LEU A 225 -13.04 -16.63 -5.96
N PRO A 226 -13.29 -17.61 -6.84
CA PRO A 226 -12.23 -18.36 -7.49
C PRO A 226 -11.30 -17.46 -8.34
N LYS A 227 -10.03 -17.82 -8.40
CA LYS A 227 -9.05 -17.17 -9.28
C LYS A 227 -9.52 -17.27 -10.74
N GLY A 228 -9.38 -16.18 -11.49
CA GLY A 228 -9.75 -16.11 -12.90
C GLY A 228 -11.26 -15.96 -13.13
N THR A 229 -12.04 -15.62 -12.10
CA THR A 229 -13.45 -15.24 -12.28
C THR A 229 -13.57 -14.10 -13.29
N PRO A 230 -14.48 -14.20 -14.31
CA PRO A 230 -14.61 -13.20 -15.37
C PRO A 230 -14.69 -11.77 -14.85
N ASN A 231 -14.04 -10.87 -15.54
CA ASN A 231 -13.97 -9.45 -15.19
C ASN A 231 -14.65 -8.62 -16.29
N ASP A 232 -15.96 -8.39 -16.13
CA ASP A 232 -16.75 -7.55 -17.03
C ASP A 232 -17.25 -6.31 -16.30
N ARG A 233 -16.63 -5.16 -16.59
CA ARG A 233 -16.97 -3.89 -15.96
C ARG A 233 -18.44 -3.50 -16.11
N SER A 234 -19.09 -3.87 -17.21
CA SER A 234 -20.51 -3.57 -17.43
C SER A 234 -21.42 -4.28 -16.42
N ARG A 235 -20.96 -5.36 -15.82
CA ARG A 235 -21.70 -6.16 -14.83
C ARG A 235 -21.41 -5.81 -13.39
N TYR A 236 -20.41 -4.98 -13.06
CA TYR A 236 -19.98 -4.74 -11.67
C TYR A 236 -21.12 -4.39 -10.72
N ARG A 237 -22.03 -3.51 -11.15
CA ARG A 237 -23.18 -3.14 -10.30
C ARG A 237 -24.13 -4.33 -10.08
N ALA A 238 -24.41 -5.11 -11.11
CA ALA A 238 -25.26 -6.29 -11.01
C ALA A 238 -24.62 -7.39 -10.14
N GLU A 239 -23.33 -7.67 -10.36
CA GLU A 239 -22.57 -8.65 -9.56
C GLU A 239 -22.54 -8.26 -8.08
N LEU A 240 -22.27 -7.00 -7.77
CA LEU A 240 -22.29 -6.52 -6.38
C LEU A 240 -23.70 -6.56 -5.79
N ALA A 241 -24.74 -6.25 -6.55
CA ALA A 241 -26.12 -6.38 -6.09
C ALA A 241 -26.51 -7.85 -5.80
N GLU A 242 -26.00 -8.80 -6.58
CA GLU A 242 -26.19 -10.23 -6.34
C GLU A 242 -25.43 -10.69 -5.07
N HIS A 243 -24.14 -10.34 -4.93
CA HIS A 243 -23.32 -10.73 -3.80
C HIS A 243 -23.80 -10.15 -2.45
N PHE A 244 -24.32 -8.93 -2.48
CA PHE A 244 -24.75 -8.21 -1.29
C PHE A 244 -26.28 -8.08 -1.18
N ALA A 245 -27.03 -9.01 -1.82
CA ALA A 245 -28.48 -9.04 -1.70
C ALA A 245 -28.92 -9.18 -0.23
N GLY A 246 -29.84 -8.32 0.20
CA GLY A 246 -30.35 -8.32 1.58
C GLY A 246 -29.42 -7.68 2.62
N TRP A 247 -28.25 -7.16 2.22
CA TRP A 247 -27.43 -6.40 3.14
C TRP A 247 -28.04 -5.03 3.48
N ALA A 248 -27.56 -4.42 4.56
CA ALA A 248 -28.05 -3.18 5.12
C ALA A 248 -28.26 -2.06 4.09
N PRO A 249 -29.24 -1.15 4.31
CA PRO A 249 -29.55 -0.07 3.37
C PRO A 249 -28.35 0.77 2.91
N PRO A 250 -27.36 1.13 3.75
CA PRO A 250 -26.18 1.86 3.29
C PRO A 250 -25.39 1.12 2.19
N VAL A 251 -25.30 -0.22 2.29
CA VAL A 251 -24.61 -1.06 1.28
C VAL A 251 -25.37 -1.05 -0.04
N GLN A 252 -26.71 -1.18 -0.01
CA GLN A 252 -27.55 -1.13 -1.21
C GLN A 252 -27.44 0.23 -1.88
N ARG A 253 -27.51 1.32 -1.12
CA ARG A 253 -27.37 2.68 -1.65
C ARG A 253 -26.00 2.95 -2.23
N LEU A 254 -24.94 2.39 -1.64
CA LEU A 254 -23.60 2.46 -2.20
C LEU A 254 -23.56 1.79 -3.58
N ILE A 255 -24.14 0.59 -3.73
CA ILE A 255 -24.21 -0.13 -5.01
C ILE A 255 -25.00 0.66 -6.06
N GLU A 256 -26.13 1.26 -5.68
CA GLU A 256 -26.95 2.11 -6.56
C GLU A 256 -26.17 3.32 -7.11
N ARG A 257 -25.29 3.91 -6.28
CA ARG A 257 -24.49 5.09 -6.63
C ARG A 257 -23.19 4.79 -7.36
N LEU A 258 -22.83 3.53 -7.54
CA LEU A 258 -21.60 3.16 -8.22
C LEU A 258 -21.59 3.67 -9.66
N ASP A 259 -20.51 4.35 -10.03
CA ASP A 259 -20.11 4.52 -11.42
C ASP A 259 -19.15 3.39 -11.79
N PRO A 260 -19.56 2.40 -12.62
CA PRO A 260 -18.68 1.29 -13.00
C PRO A 260 -17.37 1.74 -13.66
N GLN A 261 -17.34 2.93 -14.28
CA GLN A 261 -16.12 3.46 -14.89
C GLN A 261 -15.10 3.92 -13.83
N GLY A 262 -15.58 4.37 -12.66
CA GLY A 262 -14.77 4.78 -11.54
C GLY A 262 -14.37 3.64 -10.59
N VAL A 263 -14.77 2.39 -10.88
CA VAL A 263 -14.47 1.22 -10.04
C VAL A 263 -13.34 0.41 -10.64
N ALA A 264 -12.34 0.10 -9.80
CA ALA A 264 -11.34 -0.92 -10.09
C ALA A 264 -11.77 -2.26 -9.49
N ARG A 265 -11.58 -3.36 -10.23
CA ARG A 265 -11.76 -4.74 -9.75
C ARG A 265 -10.42 -5.44 -9.81
N VAL A 266 -9.95 -5.94 -8.69
CA VAL A 266 -8.61 -6.50 -8.53
C VAL A 266 -8.67 -7.85 -7.82
N GLU A 267 -8.08 -8.88 -8.41
CA GLU A 267 -7.76 -10.12 -7.70
C GLU A 267 -6.62 -9.84 -6.73
N ILE A 268 -6.81 -10.12 -5.46
CA ILE A 268 -5.79 -9.86 -4.46
C ILE A 268 -4.76 -11.00 -4.45
N HIS A 269 -3.50 -10.60 -4.60
CA HIS A 269 -2.36 -11.49 -4.58
C HIS A 269 -1.28 -10.91 -3.66
N ASP A 270 -0.58 -11.77 -2.98
CA ASP A 270 0.59 -11.42 -2.18
C ASP A 270 1.83 -12.24 -2.57
N THR A 271 2.92 -12.01 -1.89
CA THR A 271 4.12 -12.86 -1.93
C THR A 271 4.48 -13.27 -0.51
N ARG A 272 5.03 -14.49 -0.35
CA ARG A 272 5.62 -14.85 0.93
C ARG A 272 6.82 -13.96 1.25
N PRO A 273 7.18 -13.83 2.54
CA PRO A 273 8.38 -13.09 2.92
C PRO A 273 9.60 -13.58 2.12
N LEU A 274 10.37 -12.64 1.61
CA LEU A 274 11.58 -12.95 0.84
C LEU A 274 12.75 -13.25 1.78
N PRO A 275 13.69 -14.11 1.37
CA PRO A 275 14.87 -14.42 2.17
C PRO A 275 15.93 -13.31 2.15
N THR A 276 15.86 -12.42 1.18
CA THR A 276 16.78 -11.27 1.02
C THR A 276 16.11 -10.12 0.30
N LEU A 277 16.52 -8.91 0.61
CA LEU A 277 16.11 -7.69 -0.10
C LEU A 277 17.23 -7.09 -0.94
N VAL A 278 18.45 -7.62 -0.84
CA VAL A 278 19.64 -7.03 -1.46
C VAL A 278 20.49 -8.09 -2.13
N GLN A 279 21.01 -7.73 -3.31
CA GLN A 279 22.06 -8.49 -4.01
C GLN A 279 23.12 -7.51 -4.55
N GLY A 280 24.28 -7.48 -3.89
CA GLY A 280 25.37 -6.56 -4.27
C GLY A 280 24.91 -5.10 -4.29
N ARG A 281 24.84 -4.49 -5.47
CA ARG A 281 24.48 -3.09 -5.70
C ARG A 281 22.99 -2.86 -5.98
N VAL A 282 22.16 -3.87 -5.77
CA VAL A 282 20.73 -3.82 -6.06
C VAL A 282 19.91 -4.08 -4.81
N ALA A 283 18.96 -3.21 -4.50
CA ALA A 283 18.00 -3.36 -3.41
C ALA A 283 16.56 -3.38 -3.91
N LEU A 284 15.73 -4.27 -3.36
CA LEU A 284 14.27 -4.29 -3.54
C LEU A 284 13.62 -3.30 -2.56
N LEU A 285 12.52 -2.66 -2.99
CA LEU A 285 11.77 -1.69 -2.20
C LEU A 285 10.26 -1.77 -2.49
N GLY A 286 9.43 -1.68 -1.44
CA GLY A 286 7.99 -1.68 -1.57
C GLY A 286 7.43 -3.02 -2.09
N ASP A 287 6.42 -2.99 -2.96
CA ASP A 287 5.77 -4.20 -3.46
C ASP A 287 6.69 -5.13 -4.27
N SER A 288 7.83 -4.66 -4.76
CA SER A 288 8.85 -5.54 -5.34
C SER A 288 9.51 -6.42 -4.27
N ALA A 289 9.56 -5.95 -3.03
CA ALA A 289 10.14 -6.63 -1.88
C ALA A 289 9.10 -7.41 -1.04
N HIS A 290 7.90 -6.86 -0.84
CA HIS A 290 6.95 -7.35 0.15
C HIS A 290 5.48 -7.10 -0.23
N ALA A 291 5.11 -7.40 -1.49
CA ALA A 291 3.69 -7.34 -1.90
C ALA A 291 2.83 -8.14 -0.92
N MET A 292 1.84 -7.50 -0.32
CA MET A 292 1.02 -8.06 0.76
C MET A 292 -0.47 -7.85 0.52
N ALA A 293 -1.31 -8.70 1.11
CA ALA A 293 -2.75 -8.48 1.18
C ALA A 293 -3.06 -7.13 1.84
N PRO A 294 -4.05 -6.35 1.33
CA PRO A 294 -4.31 -4.99 1.80
C PRO A 294 -5.02 -4.93 3.17
N ASP A 295 -5.27 -6.06 3.81
CA ASP A 295 -6.08 -6.21 5.01
C ASP A 295 -5.56 -5.48 6.26
N LEU A 296 -4.30 -5.07 6.27
CA LEU A 296 -3.72 -4.19 7.29
C LEU A 296 -3.53 -2.74 6.82
N GLY A 297 -3.75 -2.44 5.54
CA GLY A 297 -3.51 -1.11 4.96
C GLY A 297 -2.05 -0.66 5.01
N GLN A 298 -1.07 -1.58 5.07
CA GLN A 298 0.33 -1.24 5.37
C GLN A 298 1.26 -1.22 4.16
N GLY A 299 0.90 -1.78 3.00
CA GLY A 299 1.82 -1.90 1.86
C GLY A 299 2.50 -0.59 1.47
N GLY A 300 1.72 0.47 1.28
CA GLY A 300 2.24 1.79 0.95
C GLY A 300 3.07 2.43 2.07
N CYS A 301 2.64 2.27 3.33
CA CYS A 301 3.39 2.78 4.49
C CYS A 301 4.74 2.08 4.63
N GLN A 302 4.81 0.77 4.37
CA GLN A 302 6.07 0.02 4.40
C GLN A 302 7.02 0.43 3.28
N ALA A 303 6.51 0.73 2.08
CA ALA A 303 7.31 1.28 0.99
C ALA A 303 7.89 2.68 1.34
N MET A 304 7.14 3.51 2.06
CA MET A 304 7.63 4.81 2.57
C MET A 304 8.72 4.63 3.64
N GLU A 305 8.52 3.68 4.57
CA GLU A 305 9.56 3.34 5.56
C GLU A 305 10.83 2.81 4.89
N ASP A 306 10.69 1.94 3.87
CA ASP A 306 11.84 1.45 3.10
C ASP A 306 12.65 2.60 2.51
N ALA A 307 11.98 3.54 1.86
CA ALA A 307 12.59 4.71 1.24
C ALA A 307 13.37 5.56 2.25
N TRP A 308 12.77 5.80 3.41
CA TRP A 308 13.39 6.55 4.49
C TRP A 308 14.61 5.83 5.07
N VAL A 309 14.47 4.54 5.40
CA VAL A 309 15.56 3.73 5.96
C VAL A 309 16.71 3.61 4.99
N LEU A 310 16.43 3.37 3.70
CA LEU A 310 17.47 3.30 2.67
C LEU A 310 18.29 4.59 2.58
N ALA A 311 17.62 5.74 2.54
CA ALA A 311 18.31 7.04 2.50
C ALA A 311 19.14 7.27 3.77
N ARG A 312 18.64 6.91 4.95
CA ARG A 312 19.37 7.04 6.22
C ARG A 312 20.58 6.10 6.30
N CYS A 313 20.46 4.87 5.77
CA CYS A 313 21.60 3.95 5.72
C CYS A 313 22.70 4.48 4.80
N LEU A 314 22.32 5.03 3.62
CA LEU A 314 23.27 5.64 2.69
C LEU A 314 23.91 6.93 3.26
N ASP A 315 23.24 7.67 4.12
CA ASP A 315 23.79 8.83 4.81
C ASP A 315 24.79 8.43 5.92
N ALA A 316 24.53 7.32 6.62
CA ALA A 316 25.32 6.88 7.75
C ALA A 316 26.60 6.12 7.37
N GLU A 317 26.56 5.34 6.28
CA GLU A 317 27.64 4.46 5.86
C GLU A 317 28.51 5.11 4.78
N GLN A 318 29.82 4.79 4.78
CA GLN A 318 30.76 5.29 3.76
C GLN A 318 30.79 4.40 2.50
N ASP A 319 30.55 3.10 2.67
CA ASP A 319 30.48 2.12 1.58
C ASP A 319 29.02 1.86 1.20
N PRO A 320 28.63 2.09 -0.07
CA PRO A 320 27.28 1.83 -0.54
C PRO A 320 26.81 0.38 -0.35
N LEU A 321 27.72 -0.60 -0.41
CA LEU A 321 27.36 -1.99 -0.19
C LEU A 321 27.04 -2.27 1.29
N ALA A 322 27.81 -1.69 2.21
CA ALA A 322 27.52 -1.75 3.64
C ALA A 322 26.18 -1.07 3.95
N ALA A 323 25.89 0.07 3.33
CA ALA A 323 24.61 0.77 3.47
C ALA A 323 23.41 -0.09 3.04
N LEU A 324 23.51 -0.80 1.91
CA LEU A 324 22.45 -1.71 1.47
C LEU A 324 22.28 -2.91 2.41
N GLN A 325 23.36 -3.44 3.00
CA GLN A 325 23.25 -4.49 4.01
C GLN A 325 22.61 -3.99 5.30
N ALA A 326 22.92 -2.76 5.73
CA ALA A 326 22.26 -2.11 6.87
C ALA A 326 20.77 -1.89 6.61
N TYR A 327 20.39 -1.45 5.39
CA TYR A 327 19.01 -1.36 4.94
C TYR A 327 18.29 -2.70 5.07
N GLN A 328 18.87 -3.76 4.51
CA GLN A 328 18.31 -5.11 4.59
C GLN A 328 18.12 -5.56 6.05
N ALA A 329 19.14 -5.39 6.90
CA ALA A 329 19.08 -5.77 8.30
C ALA A 329 17.97 -5.04 9.06
N ALA A 330 17.71 -3.76 8.74
CA ALA A 330 16.65 -2.98 9.35
C ALA A 330 15.24 -3.34 8.86
N ARG A 331 15.11 -3.86 7.62
CA ARG A 331 13.80 -4.01 6.99
C ARG A 331 13.30 -5.45 6.88
N LEU A 332 14.19 -6.43 6.68
CA LEU A 332 13.82 -7.80 6.31
C LEU A 332 12.83 -8.44 7.29
N GLU A 333 13.17 -8.48 8.57
CA GLU A 333 12.30 -9.07 9.60
C GLU A 333 11.01 -8.28 9.81
N ARG A 334 11.11 -6.94 9.78
CA ARG A 334 9.93 -6.07 9.95
C ARG A 334 8.91 -6.29 8.86
N VAL A 335 9.30 -6.25 7.59
CA VAL A 335 8.36 -6.44 6.48
C VAL A 335 7.83 -7.86 6.42
N ALA A 336 8.67 -8.87 6.73
CA ALA A 336 8.24 -10.27 6.83
C ALA A 336 7.12 -10.44 7.85
N GLY A 337 7.28 -9.91 9.06
CA GLY A 337 6.27 -9.99 10.11
C GLY A 337 4.97 -9.25 9.76
N ILE A 338 5.04 -8.18 8.98
CA ILE A 338 3.83 -7.44 8.52
C ILE A 338 3.13 -8.24 7.42
N VAL A 339 3.86 -8.81 6.46
CA VAL A 339 3.30 -9.69 5.41
C VAL A 339 2.56 -10.88 6.04
N GLU A 340 3.17 -11.57 7.01
CA GLU A 340 2.55 -12.71 7.69
C GLU A 340 1.27 -12.30 8.45
N ARG A 341 1.30 -11.17 9.14
CA ARG A 341 0.11 -10.63 9.81
C ARG A 341 -0.99 -10.24 8.83
N ALA A 342 -0.64 -9.68 7.68
CA ALA A 342 -1.60 -9.34 6.63
C ALA A 342 -2.25 -10.60 6.05
N ARG A 343 -1.46 -11.65 5.79
CA ARG A 343 -1.95 -12.96 5.34
C ARG A 343 -2.93 -13.57 6.36
N LYS A 344 -2.53 -13.62 7.62
CA LYS A 344 -3.40 -14.15 8.69
C LYS A 344 -4.70 -13.34 8.82
N ARG A 345 -4.62 -12.01 8.70
CA ARG A 345 -5.82 -11.17 8.71
C ARG A 345 -6.73 -11.44 7.53
N CYS A 346 -6.17 -11.59 6.34
CA CYS A 346 -6.87 -11.99 5.13
C CYS A 346 -7.61 -13.33 5.30
N GLU A 347 -6.92 -14.36 5.80
CA GLU A 347 -7.50 -15.69 6.05
C GLU A 347 -8.71 -15.62 6.98
N ILE A 348 -8.63 -14.85 8.07
CA ILE A 348 -9.72 -14.65 9.03
C ILE A 348 -10.87 -13.86 8.39
N THR A 349 -10.55 -12.76 7.68
CA THR A 349 -11.58 -11.85 7.14
C THR A 349 -12.40 -12.51 6.03
N HIS A 350 -11.76 -13.30 5.16
CA HIS A 350 -12.37 -13.83 3.93
C HIS A 350 -12.72 -15.33 4.00
N GLY A 351 -12.75 -15.90 5.19
CA GLY A 351 -13.35 -17.22 5.44
C GLY A 351 -12.53 -18.41 4.99
N HIS A 352 -11.20 -18.27 4.82
CA HIS A 352 -10.33 -19.43 4.58
C HIS A 352 -10.32 -20.39 5.76
N GLU A 353 -10.52 -19.86 6.98
CA GLU A 353 -10.74 -20.60 8.19
C GLU A 353 -12.12 -20.22 8.78
N PRO A 354 -13.24 -20.84 8.36
CA PRO A 354 -14.59 -20.40 8.70
C PRO A 354 -14.86 -20.26 10.20
N LEU A 355 -14.28 -21.15 11.01
CA LEU A 355 -14.41 -21.08 12.48
C LEU A 355 -13.70 -19.86 13.07
N ALA A 356 -12.52 -19.51 12.53
CA ALA A 356 -11.79 -18.31 12.95
C ALA A 356 -12.54 -17.03 12.53
N THR A 357 -13.18 -17.01 11.36
CA THR A 357 -14.04 -15.91 10.92
C THR A 357 -15.24 -15.74 11.82
N GLN A 358 -15.93 -16.81 12.21
CA GLN A 358 -17.05 -16.75 13.15
C GLN A 358 -16.61 -16.27 14.53
N ALA A 359 -15.47 -16.75 15.03
CA ALA A 359 -14.90 -16.28 16.29
C ALA A 359 -14.60 -14.78 16.23
N TRP A 360 -14.01 -14.31 15.13
CA TRP A 360 -13.75 -12.89 14.93
C TRP A 360 -15.03 -12.04 14.91
N TYR A 361 -16.12 -12.46 14.25
CA TYR A 361 -17.40 -11.74 14.32
C TYR A 361 -17.93 -11.65 15.74
N ALA A 362 -17.83 -12.75 16.52
CA ALA A 362 -18.22 -12.76 17.91
C ALA A 362 -17.34 -11.87 18.82
N GLU A 363 -16.05 -11.74 18.49
CA GLU A 363 -15.13 -10.84 19.16
C GLU A 363 -15.46 -9.37 18.87
N LEU A 364 -15.80 -9.04 17.62
CA LEU A 364 -16.20 -7.68 17.24
C LEU A 364 -17.38 -7.16 18.07
N ALA A 365 -18.34 -8.01 18.41
CA ALA A 365 -19.48 -7.61 19.24
C ALA A 365 -19.10 -7.28 20.71
N ARG A 366 -17.86 -7.58 21.12
CA ARG A 366 -17.32 -7.29 22.47
C ARG A 366 -16.13 -6.35 22.44
N GLU A 367 -15.66 -6.00 21.24
CA GLU A 367 -14.48 -5.15 21.03
C GLU A 367 -14.79 -3.71 21.46
N THR A 368 -13.94 -3.16 22.33
CA THR A 368 -14.02 -1.76 22.79
C THR A 368 -13.15 -0.81 21.94
N GLY A 369 -12.40 -1.35 20.99
CA GLY A 369 -11.37 -0.66 20.23
C GLY A 369 -9.96 -0.88 20.77
N GLU A 370 -9.81 -1.34 22.01
CA GLU A 370 -8.49 -1.49 22.64
C GLU A 370 -7.58 -2.45 21.89
N THR A 371 -8.09 -3.62 21.49
CA THR A 371 -7.31 -4.63 20.75
C THR A 371 -6.91 -4.12 19.36
N VAL A 372 -7.83 -3.47 18.65
CA VAL A 372 -7.58 -2.90 17.32
C VAL A 372 -6.56 -1.78 17.42
N ILE A 373 -6.75 -0.84 18.36
CA ILE A 373 -5.82 0.29 18.58
C ILE A 373 -4.44 -0.22 18.98
N ALA A 374 -4.34 -1.21 19.88
CA ALA A 374 -3.06 -1.79 20.28
C ALA A 374 -2.32 -2.41 19.07
N GLY A 375 -3.03 -3.11 18.19
CA GLY A 375 -2.48 -3.69 16.96
C GLY A 375 -1.98 -2.63 15.98
N LEU A 376 -2.73 -1.57 15.77
CA LEU A 376 -2.35 -0.42 14.93
C LEU A 376 -1.16 0.33 15.52
N ARG A 377 -1.19 0.59 16.83
CA ARG A 377 -0.13 1.24 17.59
C ARG A 377 1.19 0.46 17.49
N LYS A 378 1.17 -0.86 17.75
CA LYS A 378 2.35 -1.72 17.61
C LYS A 378 2.98 -1.62 16.22
N THR A 379 2.14 -1.51 15.18
CA THR A 379 2.62 -1.37 13.80
C THR A 379 3.26 0.00 13.56
N ALA A 380 2.66 1.07 14.09
CA ALA A 380 3.15 2.43 13.92
C ALA A 380 4.42 2.71 14.74
N GLU A 381 4.47 2.27 16.01
CA GLU A 381 5.62 2.45 16.90
C GLU A 381 6.84 1.60 16.52
N GLY A 382 6.64 0.46 15.86
CA GLY A 382 7.74 -0.36 15.33
C GLY A 382 8.39 0.22 14.07
N GLY A 383 7.99 1.41 13.59
CA GLY A 383 8.57 2.09 12.43
C GLY A 383 9.90 2.79 12.74
N PRO A 384 10.56 3.34 11.71
CA PRO A 384 11.86 3.98 11.83
C PRO A 384 11.81 5.40 12.44
N LEU A 385 10.59 5.93 12.73
CA LEU A 385 10.33 7.28 13.21
C LEU A 385 9.38 7.33 14.41
#